data_ed58b5256815affd0b44127a32db1789
#
_entry.id   ed58b5256815affd0b44127a32db1789
#
_cell.length_a   1.000
_cell.length_b   1.000
_cell.length_c   1.000
_cell.angle_alpha   90.00
_cell.angle_beta   90.00
_cell.angle_gamma   90.00
#
_symmetry.space_group_name_H-M   'P 1'
#
loop_
_entity.id
_entity.type
_entity.pdbx_description
1 polymer ?
#
loop_
_entity_poly.entity_id
_entity_poly.type
_entity_poly.pdbx_seq_one_letter_code
_entity_poly.pdbx_strand_id
1 'polypeptide(L)'
;MTQSLVSIILTVYDTKLQYLYECLNSILNQTYQNLEIVCINDASPNVNYDEITKLSPKIKLYINEKNLGMNKSVNKAFSLTTGKYLVRLGSDDIFDKDLIKKEVELLEENPSVGAVCCELKRFGDYDQHITRPKEWNYEKIIKNKQTAGTGYAGGMMFKKEVLDYCSIDESLKMCEDFDFHLQILKRMPILSIHEILYYYRSHETNLCKSMSRQNRQRLLEKIFNKHLELLDK
;
A
#
# COMPACT_ATOMS: atom_id res chain seq x y z
N MET A 1 -2.56 0.17 28.16
CA MET A 1 -2.27 -0.91 27.20
C MET A 1 -1.11 -0.45 26.32
N THR A 2 -0.16 -1.33 26.04
CA THR A 2 0.94 -1.00 25.12
C THR A 2 0.37 -0.90 23.69
N GLN A 3 0.71 0.16 22.96
CA GLN A 3 0.31 0.32 21.57
C GLN A 3 0.88 -0.82 20.71
N SER A 4 0.09 -1.36 19.78
CA SER A 4 0.56 -2.37 18.82
C SER A 4 1.60 -1.77 17.86
N LEU A 5 2.66 -2.51 17.53
CA LEU A 5 3.66 -2.05 16.55
C LEU A 5 3.05 -2.05 15.14
N VAL A 6 3.25 -0.96 14.40
CA VAL A 6 2.89 -0.83 12.98
C VAL A 6 4.15 -0.77 12.14
N SER A 7 4.24 -1.64 11.12
CA SER A 7 5.31 -1.62 10.12
C SER A 7 4.85 -0.83 8.89
N ILE A 8 5.57 0.24 8.58
CA ILE A 8 5.36 1.02 7.36
C ILE A 8 6.34 0.55 6.31
N ILE A 9 5.82 0.18 5.14
CA ILE A 9 6.60 -0.38 4.05
C ILE A 9 6.79 0.68 2.97
N LEU A 10 8.05 0.97 2.67
CA LEU A 10 8.48 1.83 1.58
C LEU A 10 9.34 1.05 0.61
N THR A 11 9.12 1.24 -0.69
CA THR A 11 10.06 0.81 -1.72
C THR A 11 10.51 2.03 -2.50
N VAL A 12 11.81 2.20 -2.69
CA VAL A 12 12.40 3.34 -3.40
C VAL A 12 13.21 2.87 -4.60
N TYR A 13 13.01 3.54 -5.74
CA TYR A 13 13.82 3.37 -6.95
C TYR A 13 13.90 4.70 -7.68
N ASP A 14 15.04 5.36 -7.62
CA ASP A 14 15.28 6.69 -8.18
C ASP A 14 14.23 7.76 -7.80
N THR A 15 13.58 7.59 -6.65
CA THR A 15 12.65 8.58 -6.10
C THR A 15 13.41 9.88 -5.78
N LYS A 16 12.87 11.02 -6.21
CA LYS A 16 13.46 12.33 -5.88
C LYS A 16 13.57 12.48 -4.36
N LEU A 17 14.76 12.84 -3.87
CA LEU A 17 15.02 12.99 -2.42
C LEU A 17 14.01 13.91 -1.73
N GLN A 18 13.63 15.02 -2.39
CA GLN A 18 12.61 15.92 -1.84
C GLN A 18 11.29 15.18 -1.54
N TYR A 19 10.79 14.36 -2.48
CA TYR A 19 9.55 13.61 -2.27
C TYR A 19 9.69 12.57 -1.17
N LEU A 20 10.83 11.86 -1.15
CA LEU A 20 11.11 10.89 -0.10
C LEU A 20 11.21 11.54 1.29
N TYR A 21 11.83 12.72 1.41
CA TYR A 21 11.87 13.45 2.69
C TYR A 21 10.47 13.92 3.12
N GLU A 22 9.63 14.41 2.22
CA GLU A 22 8.24 14.78 2.52
C GLU A 22 7.44 13.55 2.98
N CYS A 23 7.60 12.41 2.29
CA CYS A 23 7.02 11.12 2.64
C CYS A 23 7.45 10.67 4.05
N LEU A 24 8.76 10.59 4.32
CA LEU A 24 9.29 10.17 5.62
C LEU A 24 8.86 11.11 6.76
N ASN A 25 8.86 12.43 6.51
CA ASN A 25 8.37 13.40 7.48
C ASN A 25 6.88 13.17 7.81
N SER A 26 6.05 12.80 6.84
CA SER A 26 4.64 12.50 7.09
C SER A 26 4.45 11.28 7.98
N ILE A 27 5.37 10.29 7.91
CA ILE A 27 5.37 9.12 8.78
C ILE A 27 5.89 9.48 10.18
N LEU A 28 7.00 10.19 10.27
CA LEU A 28 7.62 10.51 11.56
C LEU A 28 6.76 11.47 12.42
N ASN A 29 5.89 12.26 11.77
CA ASN A 29 4.94 13.17 12.41
C ASN A 29 3.54 12.55 12.65
N GLN A 30 3.37 11.22 12.51
CA GLN A 30 2.12 10.57 12.86
C GLN A 30 1.79 10.75 14.35
N THR A 31 0.50 10.92 14.67
CA THR A 31 0.05 10.95 16.07
C THR A 31 0.20 9.60 16.78
N TYR A 32 0.29 8.51 16.04
CA TYR A 32 0.62 7.17 16.52
C TYR A 32 2.13 6.92 16.42
N GLN A 33 2.80 6.64 17.52
CA GLN A 33 4.26 6.66 17.59
C GLN A 33 4.96 5.29 17.63
N ASN A 34 4.24 4.20 17.90
CA ASN A 34 4.86 2.86 17.92
C ASN A 34 4.98 2.30 16.48
N LEU A 35 5.99 2.80 15.76
CA LEU A 35 6.22 2.55 14.34
C LEU A 35 7.61 2.01 14.08
N GLU A 36 7.75 1.12 13.09
CA GLU A 36 8.97 0.85 12.35
C GLU A 36 8.77 1.16 10.86
N ILE A 37 9.82 1.56 10.18
CA ILE A 37 9.82 1.86 8.74
C ILE A 37 10.77 0.88 8.07
N VAL A 38 10.23 -0.03 7.25
CA VAL A 38 11.01 -0.97 6.44
C VAL A 38 11.11 -0.38 5.04
N CYS A 39 12.27 0.19 4.74
CA CYS A 39 12.57 0.83 3.46
C CYS A 39 13.45 -0.09 2.61
N ILE A 40 12.99 -0.46 1.41
CA ILE A 40 13.78 -1.22 0.43
C ILE A 40 14.23 -0.28 -0.68
N ASN A 41 15.55 -0.06 -0.79
CA ASN A 41 16.14 0.53 -1.98
C ASN A 41 16.33 -0.58 -3.03
N ASP A 42 15.59 -0.49 -4.13
CA ASP A 42 15.61 -1.47 -5.21
C ASP A 42 16.78 -1.24 -6.19
N ALA A 43 18.00 -1.05 -5.65
CA ALA A 43 19.22 -0.77 -6.39
C ALA A 43 19.12 0.49 -7.26
N SER A 44 18.74 1.61 -6.67
CA SER A 44 18.67 2.91 -7.36
C SER A 44 20.06 3.32 -7.88
N PRO A 45 20.23 3.53 -9.20
CA PRO A 45 21.52 3.86 -9.76
C PRO A 45 21.92 5.33 -9.59
N ASN A 46 20.93 6.23 -9.46
CA ASN A 46 21.14 7.68 -9.53
C ASN A 46 20.98 8.40 -8.19
N VAL A 47 20.42 7.73 -7.18
CA VAL A 47 20.13 8.35 -5.88
C VAL A 47 20.65 7.50 -4.73
N ASN A 48 21.44 8.12 -3.86
CA ASN A 48 21.88 7.50 -2.61
C ASN A 48 20.91 7.87 -1.48
N TYR A 49 20.38 6.86 -0.80
CA TYR A 49 19.43 7.02 0.31
C TYR A 49 20.03 6.73 1.69
N ASP A 50 21.33 6.54 1.84
CA ASP A 50 21.95 6.18 3.13
C ASP A 50 21.67 7.20 4.23
N GLU A 51 21.57 8.49 3.86
CA GLU A 51 21.30 9.58 4.81
C GLU A 51 19.93 9.53 5.47
N ILE A 52 18.94 8.81 4.87
CA ILE A 52 17.59 8.75 5.47
C ILE A 52 17.58 8.04 6.82
N THR A 53 18.52 7.12 7.06
CA THR A 53 18.61 6.40 8.35
C THR A 53 18.99 7.32 9.51
N LYS A 54 19.61 8.47 9.21
CA LYS A 54 19.96 9.50 10.20
C LYS A 54 18.75 10.30 10.69
N LEU A 55 17.63 10.28 9.95
CA LEU A 55 16.41 10.99 10.34
C LEU A 55 15.74 10.37 11.57
N SER A 56 15.80 9.05 11.72
CA SER A 56 15.19 8.35 12.85
C SER A 56 15.69 6.91 12.96
N PRO A 57 15.90 6.40 14.19
CA PRO A 57 16.23 4.99 14.42
C PRO A 57 15.06 4.04 14.05
N LYS A 58 13.87 4.56 13.80
CA LYS A 58 12.72 3.77 13.29
C LYS A 58 12.91 3.32 11.85
N ILE A 59 13.81 3.95 11.08
CA ILE A 59 14.05 3.66 9.66
C ILE A 59 15.09 2.57 9.53
N LYS A 60 14.67 1.44 8.95
CA LYS A 60 15.53 0.31 8.57
C LYS A 60 15.65 0.29 7.05
N LEU A 61 16.81 0.70 6.53
CA LEU A 61 17.10 0.70 5.10
C LEU A 61 17.76 -0.62 4.70
N TYR A 62 17.18 -1.27 3.70
CA TYR A 62 17.73 -2.47 3.05
C TYR A 62 17.98 -2.17 1.57
N ILE A 63 19.10 -2.61 1.04
CA ILE A 63 19.47 -2.37 -0.36
C ILE A 63 19.46 -3.70 -1.11
N ASN A 64 18.78 -3.75 -2.26
CA ASN A 64 18.87 -4.88 -3.16
C ASN A 64 20.16 -4.83 -3.96
N GLU A 65 20.76 -5.98 -4.24
CA GLU A 65 21.98 -6.06 -5.06
C GLU A 65 21.75 -5.65 -6.52
N LYS A 66 20.50 -5.76 -6.99
CA LYS A 66 20.04 -5.36 -8.32
C LYS A 66 18.58 -4.96 -8.27
N ASN A 67 18.10 -4.24 -9.28
CA ASN A 67 16.67 -3.95 -9.42
C ASN A 67 15.88 -5.26 -9.60
N LEU A 68 15.01 -5.54 -8.64
CA LEU A 68 14.13 -6.71 -8.62
C LEU A 68 12.72 -6.37 -9.11
N GLY A 69 12.37 -5.09 -9.16
CA GLY A 69 11.05 -4.56 -9.41
C GLY A 69 10.22 -4.41 -8.12
N MET A 70 9.25 -3.49 -8.17
CA MET A 70 8.45 -3.07 -7.01
C MET A 70 7.84 -4.27 -6.26
N ASN A 71 7.20 -5.22 -6.96
CA ASN A 71 6.47 -6.31 -6.34
C ASN A 71 7.38 -7.24 -5.51
N LYS A 72 8.55 -7.59 -6.04
CA LYS A 72 9.53 -8.40 -5.31
C LYS A 72 10.09 -7.64 -4.12
N SER A 73 10.35 -6.35 -4.27
CA SER A 73 10.82 -5.49 -3.19
C SER A 73 9.77 -5.33 -2.10
N VAL A 74 8.48 -5.27 -2.45
CA VAL A 74 7.38 -5.27 -1.46
C VAL A 74 7.30 -6.61 -0.73
N ASN A 75 7.32 -7.76 -1.43
CA ASN A 75 7.32 -9.07 -0.77
C ASN A 75 8.53 -9.26 0.15
N LYS A 76 9.72 -8.78 -0.27
CA LYS A 76 10.91 -8.74 0.60
C LYS A 76 10.66 -7.88 1.83
N ALA A 77 10.06 -6.70 1.68
CA ALA A 77 9.74 -5.84 2.81
C ALA A 77 8.78 -6.54 3.78
N PHE A 78 7.74 -7.22 3.29
CA PHE A 78 6.81 -8.00 4.12
C PHE A 78 7.55 -9.00 5.02
N SER A 79 8.54 -9.72 4.49
CA SER A 79 9.32 -10.71 5.27
C SER A 79 10.20 -10.09 6.37
N LEU A 80 10.49 -8.80 6.28
CA LEU A 80 11.35 -8.06 7.21
C LEU A 80 10.56 -7.30 8.29
N THR A 81 9.22 -7.23 8.14
CA THR A 81 8.35 -6.53 9.12
C THR A 81 8.18 -7.32 10.40
N THR A 82 8.06 -6.61 11.53
CA THR A 82 7.82 -7.20 12.85
C THR A 82 6.52 -6.73 13.50
N GLY A 83 5.85 -5.72 12.94
CA GLY A 83 4.62 -5.14 13.47
C GLY A 83 3.41 -6.07 13.36
N LYS A 84 2.44 -5.86 14.24
CA LYS A 84 1.12 -6.51 14.21
C LYS A 84 0.31 -6.06 12.99
N TYR A 85 0.46 -4.80 12.61
CA TYR A 85 -0.19 -4.18 11.47
C TYR A 85 0.83 -3.70 10.45
N LEU A 86 0.48 -3.76 9.18
CA LEU A 86 1.31 -3.35 8.06
C LEU A 86 0.55 -2.35 7.18
N VAL A 87 1.24 -1.30 6.72
CA VAL A 87 0.70 -0.35 5.75
C VAL A 87 1.77 0.01 4.72
N ARG A 88 1.37 0.11 3.45
CA ARG A 88 2.27 0.55 2.36
C ARG A 88 2.09 2.05 2.11
N LEU A 89 3.21 2.73 1.86
CA LEU A 89 3.23 4.11 1.39
C LEU A 89 4.10 4.20 0.14
N GLY A 90 3.62 4.90 -0.88
CA GLY A 90 4.46 5.29 -2.02
C GLY A 90 5.57 6.25 -1.56
N SER A 91 6.78 6.08 -2.05
CA SER A 91 7.92 6.88 -1.62
C SER A 91 7.84 8.37 -2.03
N ASP A 92 6.85 8.72 -2.82
CA ASP A 92 6.51 10.06 -3.31
C ASP A 92 5.17 10.59 -2.75
N ASP A 93 4.48 9.79 -1.92
CA ASP A 93 3.17 10.10 -1.35
C ASP A 93 3.27 10.60 0.10
N ILE A 94 2.13 11.02 0.66
CA ILE A 94 2.07 11.64 1.99
C ILE A 94 0.90 11.04 2.78
N PHE A 95 1.13 10.70 4.06
CA PHE A 95 0.09 10.37 5.03
C PHE A 95 -0.44 11.63 5.73
N ASP A 96 -1.76 11.67 5.98
CA ASP A 96 -2.30 12.55 7.02
C ASP A 96 -1.75 12.12 8.39
N LYS A 97 -1.57 13.08 9.29
CA LYS A 97 -0.98 12.84 10.62
C LYS A 97 -1.75 11.85 11.49
N ASP A 98 -3.03 11.63 11.24
CA ASP A 98 -3.90 10.78 12.03
C ASP A 98 -4.23 9.43 11.34
N LEU A 99 -3.68 9.16 10.15
CA LEU A 99 -3.96 7.95 9.37
C LEU A 99 -3.72 6.68 10.20
N ILE A 100 -2.50 6.51 10.70
CA ILE A 100 -2.11 5.29 11.41
C ILE A 100 -2.95 5.07 12.67
N LYS A 101 -3.21 6.14 13.42
CA LYS A 101 -4.04 6.09 14.64
C LYS A 101 -5.45 5.58 14.30
N LYS A 102 -6.12 6.18 13.34
CA LYS A 102 -7.50 5.83 12.97
C LYS A 102 -7.62 4.42 12.42
N GLU A 103 -6.67 3.97 11.59
CA GLU A 103 -6.68 2.62 11.05
C GLU A 103 -6.42 1.57 12.11
N VAL A 104 -5.49 1.81 13.06
CA VAL A 104 -5.25 0.92 14.20
C VAL A 104 -6.49 0.82 15.09
N GLU A 105 -7.08 1.95 15.46
CA GLU A 105 -8.30 1.99 16.29
C GLU A 105 -9.40 1.14 15.67
N LEU A 106 -9.68 1.30 14.38
CA LEU A 106 -10.73 0.56 13.69
C LEU A 106 -10.42 -0.94 13.59
N LEU A 107 -9.15 -1.35 13.40
CA LEU A 107 -8.75 -2.77 13.42
C LEU A 107 -8.82 -3.40 14.82
N GLU A 108 -8.50 -2.66 15.87
CA GLU A 108 -8.60 -3.16 17.26
C GLU A 108 -10.07 -3.30 17.70
N GLU A 109 -10.94 -2.40 17.28
CA GLU A 109 -12.39 -2.46 17.55
C GLU A 109 -13.09 -3.58 16.78
N ASN A 110 -12.49 -4.05 15.66
CA ASN A 110 -13.09 -5.05 14.77
C ASN A 110 -12.14 -6.26 14.55
N PRO A 111 -12.03 -7.19 15.53
CA PRO A 111 -11.08 -8.29 15.45
C PRO A 111 -11.24 -9.23 14.26
N SER A 112 -12.43 -9.35 13.68
CA SER A 112 -12.71 -10.19 12.48
C SER A 112 -12.29 -9.55 11.16
N VAL A 113 -11.96 -8.24 11.14
CA VAL A 113 -11.58 -7.49 9.95
C VAL A 113 -10.11 -7.73 9.62
N GLY A 114 -9.80 -7.99 8.35
CA GLY A 114 -8.42 -8.23 7.88
C GLY A 114 -7.67 -6.96 7.51
N ALA A 115 -8.40 -5.96 7.00
CA ALA A 115 -7.80 -4.69 6.57
C ALA A 115 -8.77 -3.51 6.73
N VAL A 116 -8.19 -2.32 6.82
CA VAL A 116 -8.87 -1.02 6.80
C VAL A 116 -8.22 -0.15 5.75
N CYS A 117 -9.02 0.63 5.02
CA CYS A 117 -8.51 1.62 4.08
C CYS A 117 -9.16 2.98 4.30
N CYS A 118 -8.49 4.03 3.86
CA CYS A 118 -9.02 5.39 3.87
C CYS A 118 -9.27 5.91 2.46
N GLU A 119 -9.99 7.03 2.35
CA GLU A 119 -10.09 7.76 1.11
C GLU A 119 -8.78 8.48 0.81
N LEU A 120 -8.55 8.78 -0.47
CA LEU A 120 -7.32 9.45 -0.88
C LEU A 120 -7.60 10.66 -1.76
N LYS A 121 -6.67 11.60 -1.69
CA LYS A 121 -6.64 12.77 -2.56
C LYS A 121 -5.40 12.72 -3.45
N ARG A 122 -5.59 12.83 -4.77
CA ARG A 122 -4.51 13.11 -5.70
C ARG A 122 -4.16 14.58 -5.65
N PHE A 123 -2.88 14.91 -5.75
CA PHE A 123 -2.38 16.28 -5.83
C PHE A 123 -1.15 16.36 -6.74
N GLY A 124 -0.75 17.56 -7.13
CA GLY A 124 0.35 17.77 -8.08
C GLY A 124 -0.19 18.12 -9.47
N ASP A 125 0.04 17.28 -10.51
CA ASP A 125 -0.39 17.59 -11.87
C ASP A 125 -1.92 17.74 -12.01
N TYR A 126 -2.69 17.07 -11.16
CA TYR A 126 -4.14 17.24 -11.07
C TYR A 126 -4.68 16.87 -9.69
N ASP A 127 -5.81 17.46 -9.33
CA ASP A 127 -6.51 17.25 -8.07
C ASP A 127 -7.71 16.33 -8.29
N GLN A 128 -7.82 15.26 -7.49
CA GLN A 128 -8.94 14.34 -7.56
C GLN A 128 -9.15 13.65 -6.20
N HIS A 129 -10.36 13.72 -5.67
CA HIS A 129 -10.77 12.90 -4.53
C HIS A 129 -11.17 11.50 -5.01
N ILE A 130 -10.66 10.47 -4.38
CA ILE A 130 -10.98 9.05 -4.65
C ILE A 130 -11.61 8.47 -3.39
N THR A 131 -12.89 8.17 -3.50
CA THR A 131 -13.69 7.56 -2.43
C THR A 131 -13.47 6.05 -2.36
N ARG A 132 -13.75 5.48 -1.21
CA ARG A 132 -13.76 4.04 -0.99
C ARG A 132 -15.19 3.48 -1.01
N PRO A 133 -15.37 2.18 -1.31
CA PRO A 133 -16.66 1.54 -1.18
C PRO A 133 -17.17 1.65 0.26
N LYS A 134 -18.48 1.89 0.41
CA LYS A 134 -19.15 1.80 1.72
C LYS A 134 -19.17 0.36 2.24
N GLU A 135 -19.26 -0.58 1.32
CA GLU A 135 -19.26 -2.01 1.59
C GLU A 135 -18.35 -2.71 0.59
N TRP A 136 -17.45 -3.53 1.09
CA TRP A 136 -16.58 -4.38 0.30
C TRP A 136 -17.24 -5.75 0.16
N ASN A 137 -17.70 -6.09 -1.04
CA ASN A 137 -18.31 -7.38 -1.32
C ASN A 137 -17.53 -8.10 -2.43
N TYR A 138 -16.81 -9.16 -2.06
CA TYR A 138 -15.95 -9.91 -2.96
C TYR A 138 -16.69 -10.41 -4.20
N GLU A 139 -17.80 -11.14 -4.01
CA GLU A 139 -18.56 -11.72 -5.12
C GLU A 139 -19.11 -10.63 -6.07
N LYS A 140 -19.66 -9.55 -5.49
CA LYS A 140 -20.21 -8.44 -6.27
C LYS A 140 -19.11 -7.76 -7.09
N ILE A 141 -17.91 -7.54 -6.51
CA ILE A 141 -16.77 -6.95 -7.21
C ILE A 141 -16.36 -7.84 -8.37
N ILE A 142 -16.21 -9.15 -8.14
CA ILE A 142 -15.76 -10.10 -9.16
C ILE A 142 -16.81 -10.28 -10.26
N LYS A 143 -18.06 -10.57 -9.91
CA LYS A 143 -19.15 -10.82 -10.88
C LYS A 143 -19.45 -9.60 -11.75
N ASN A 144 -19.38 -8.39 -11.18
CA ASN A 144 -19.64 -7.15 -11.91
C ASN A 144 -18.39 -6.49 -12.49
N LYS A 145 -17.21 -7.08 -12.32
CA LYS A 145 -15.91 -6.53 -12.75
C LYS A 145 -15.69 -5.08 -12.28
N GLN A 146 -16.05 -4.80 -11.03
CA GLN A 146 -15.96 -3.46 -10.45
C GLN A 146 -14.57 -3.19 -9.91
N THR A 147 -13.98 -2.05 -10.30
CA THR A 147 -12.68 -1.59 -9.79
C THR A 147 -12.76 -0.26 -9.04
N ALA A 148 -13.91 0.41 -9.06
CA ALA A 148 -14.06 1.76 -8.50
C ALA A 148 -13.72 1.80 -7.01
N GLY A 149 -12.73 2.61 -6.64
CA GLY A 149 -12.28 2.79 -5.28
C GLY A 149 -11.49 1.62 -4.66
N THR A 150 -11.35 0.49 -5.38
CA THR A 150 -10.71 -0.74 -4.85
C THR A 150 -9.25 -0.92 -5.28
N GLY A 151 -8.79 -0.22 -6.32
CA GLY A 151 -7.51 -0.44 -6.97
C GLY A 151 -6.43 0.59 -6.59
N TYR A 152 -6.27 0.92 -5.32
CA TYR A 152 -5.18 1.76 -4.83
C TYR A 152 -4.65 1.18 -3.51
N ALA A 153 -3.38 0.78 -3.50
CA ALA A 153 -2.72 0.24 -2.31
C ALA A 153 -2.56 1.29 -1.21
N GLY A 154 -2.47 2.56 -1.60
CA GLY A 154 -2.25 3.66 -0.68
C GLY A 154 -3.36 3.77 0.36
N GLY A 155 -2.96 3.92 1.63
CA GLY A 155 -3.88 4.08 2.73
C GLY A 155 -4.71 2.82 3.02
N MET A 156 -4.11 1.63 2.92
CA MET A 156 -4.68 0.39 3.43
C MET A 156 -3.72 -0.23 4.44
N MET A 157 -4.16 -0.30 5.68
CA MET A 157 -3.53 -1.07 6.74
C MET A 157 -4.16 -2.46 6.84
N PHE A 158 -3.35 -3.49 7.03
CA PHE A 158 -3.81 -4.85 7.21
C PHE A 158 -3.08 -5.57 8.35
N LYS A 159 -3.69 -6.60 8.88
CA LYS A 159 -3.09 -7.46 9.90
C LYS A 159 -1.97 -8.28 9.32
N LYS A 160 -0.88 -8.48 10.06
CA LYS A 160 0.25 -9.29 9.59
C LYS A 160 -0.15 -10.73 9.23
N GLU A 161 -1.10 -11.33 9.96
CA GLU A 161 -1.63 -12.67 9.68
C GLU A 161 -2.22 -12.84 8.27
N VAL A 162 -2.58 -11.73 7.60
CA VAL A 162 -3.00 -11.74 6.19
C VAL A 162 -1.92 -12.33 5.28
N LEU A 163 -0.64 -12.16 5.63
CA LEU A 163 0.49 -12.67 4.84
C LEU A 163 0.63 -14.19 4.87
N ASP A 164 -0.08 -14.89 5.76
CA ASP A 164 -0.09 -16.36 5.80
C ASP A 164 -0.82 -16.97 4.59
N TYR A 165 -1.66 -16.16 3.90
CA TYR A 165 -2.46 -16.58 2.76
C TYR A 165 -2.56 -15.58 1.62
N CYS A 166 -1.98 -14.38 1.76
CA CYS A 166 -1.92 -13.35 0.72
C CYS A 166 -0.48 -12.97 0.42
N SER A 167 -0.19 -12.69 -0.84
CA SER A 167 1.10 -12.13 -1.28
C SER A 167 0.90 -11.24 -2.51
N ILE A 168 1.85 -10.36 -2.76
CA ILE A 168 1.89 -9.60 -4.01
C ILE A 168 2.28 -10.55 -5.14
N ASP A 169 1.44 -10.62 -6.17
CA ASP A 169 1.72 -11.43 -7.38
C ASP A 169 2.84 -10.77 -8.19
N GLU A 170 4.03 -11.37 -8.16
CA GLU A 170 5.23 -10.85 -8.82
C GLU A 170 5.14 -10.88 -10.35
N SER A 171 4.20 -11.63 -10.91
CA SER A 171 3.95 -11.69 -12.35
C SER A 171 3.18 -10.49 -12.88
N LEU A 172 2.50 -9.75 -12.00
CA LEU A 172 1.75 -8.56 -12.35
C LEU A 172 2.70 -7.35 -12.43
N LYS A 173 2.66 -6.63 -13.55
CA LYS A 173 3.44 -5.40 -13.71
C LYS A 173 2.74 -4.17 -13.12
N MET A 174 1.46 -4.27 -12.83
CA MET A 174 0.58 -3.23 -12.28
C MET A 174 -0.71 -3.89 -11.77
N CYS A 175 -1.51 -3.17 -10.98
CA CYS A 175 -2.75 -3.66 -10.37
C CYS A 175 -2.53 -4.82 -9.37
N GLU A 176 -1.31 -5.01 -8.90
CA GLU A 176 -0.95 -5.99 -7.87
C GLU A 176 -1.64 -5.69 -6.53
N ASP A 177 -1.88 -4.41 -6.26
CA ASP A 177 -2.64 -3.91 -5.11
C ASP A 177 -4.09 -4.38 -5.15
N PHE A 178 -4.72 -4.28 -6.32
CA PHE A 178 -6.10 -4.74 -6.52
C PHE A 178 -6.22 -6.26 -6.30
N ASP A 179 -5.31 -7.05 -6.87
CA ASP A 179 -5.27 -8.50 -6.66
C ASP A 179 -5.07 -8.85 -5.17
N PHE A 180 -4.16 -8.14 -4.48
CA PHE A 180 -3.90 -8.33 -3.05
C PHE A 180 -5.14 -8.01 -2.20
N HIS A 181 -5.84 -6.92 -2.50
CA HIS A 181 -7.09 -6.58 -1.80
C HIS A 181 -8.17 -7.65 -1.98
N LEU A 182 -8.29 -8.22 -3.18
CA LEU A 182 -9.23 -9.32 -3.44
C LEU A 182 -8.86 -10.60 -2.70
N GLN A 183 -7.56 -10.90 -2.56
CA GLN A 183 -7.10 -12.04 -1.76
C GLN A 183 -7.51 -11.88 -0.28
N ILE A 184 -7.35 -10.68 0.28
CA ILE A 184 -7.80 -10.38 1.66
C ILE A 184 -9.31 -10.53 1.75
N LEU A 185 -10.04 -9.82 0.88
CA LEU A 185 -11.50 -9.73 0.92
C LEU A 185 -12.21 -11.08 0.74
N LYS A 186 -11.57 -12.03 0.06
CA LYS A 186 -12.05 -13.41 -0.06
C LYS A 186 -12.17 -14.11 1.30
N ARG A 187 -11.37 -13.73 2.29
CA ARG A 187 -11.24 -14.42 3.58
C ARG A 187 -11.66 -13.59 4.77
N MET A 188 -11.44 -12.29 4.73
CA MET A 188 -11.69 -11.36 5.83
C MET A 188 -12.30 -10.07 5.31
N PRO A 189 -13.23 -9.46 6.05
CA PRO A 189 -13.79 -8.16 5.68
C PRO A 189 -12.72 -7.07 5.57
N ILE A 190 -12.98 -6.09 4.70
CA ILE A 190 -12.26 -4.82 4.63
C ILE A 190 -13.23 -3.71 5.01
N LEU A 191 -12.81 -2.79 5.87
CA LEU A 191 -13.58 -1.60 6.24
C LEU A 191 -12.99 -0.34 5.59
N SER A 192 -13.81 0.68 5.45
CA SER A 192 -13.42 1.98 4.91
C SER A 192 -13.59 3.10 5.93
N ILE A 193 -12.57 3.95 6.05
CA ILE A 193 -12.64 5.26 6.72
C ILE A 193 -12.96 6.28 5.63
N HIS A 194 -14.13 6.93 5.73
CA HIS A 194 -14.58 7.92 4.75
C HIS A 194 -14.02 9.32 5.05
N GLU A 195 -12.69 9.36 5.20
CA GLU A 195 -11.91 10.57 5.36
C GLU A 195 -10.68 10.51 4.45
N ILE A 196 -10.24 11.65 3.92
CA ILE A 196 -9.02 11.78 3.15
C ILE A 196 -7.83 11.75 4.11
N LEU A 197 -7.15 10.60 4.19
CA LEU A 197 -5.98 10.42 5.05
C LEU A 197 -4.72 10.04 4.26
N TYR A 198 -4.84 9.86 2.95
CA TYR A 198 -3.74 9.56 2.05
C TYR A 198 -3.69 10.56 0.90
N TYR A 199 -2.51 11.13 0.64
CA TYR A 199 -2.29 12.06 -0.44
C TYR A 199 -1.36 11.44 -1.48
N TYR A 200 -1.92 11.11 -2.63
CA TYR A 200 -1.22 10.52 -3.77
C TYR A 200 -0.64 11.62 -4.66
N ARG A 201 0.69 11.66 -4.78
CA ARG A 201 1.36 12.65 -5.63
C ARG A 201 1.28 12.24 -7.10
N SER A 202 0.76 13.14 -7.94
CA SER A 202 0.72 12.98 -9.39
C SER A 202 1.84 13.79 -10.03
N HIS A 203 2.76 13.13 -10.72
CA HIS A 203 3.86 13.74 -11.48
C HIS A 203 4.16 12.89 -12.74
N GLU A 204 4.96 13.42 -13.67
CA GLU A 204 5.18 12.80 -14.98
C GLU A 204 5.79 11.38 -14.89
N THR A 205 6.62 11.12 -13.91
CA THR A 205 7.34 9.86 -13.75
C THR A 205 6.62 8.81 -12.89
N ASN A 206 5.34 9.03 -12.51
CA ASN A 206 4.59 8.01 -11.78
C ASN A 206 4.51 6.71 -12.56
N LEU A 207 4.76 5.58 -11.89
CA LEU A 207 4.72 4.25 -12.49
C LEU A 207 3.38 3.96 -13.19
N CYS A 208 2.26 4.42 -12.63
CA CYS A 208 0.93 4.23 -13.20
C CYS A 208 0.73 4.89 -14.59
N LYS A 209 1.56 5.88 -14.95
CA LYS A 209 1.56 6.52 -16.27
C LYS A 209 2.35 5.73 -17.33
N SER A 210 3.18 4.77 -16.93
CA SER A 210 4.01 3.97 -17.84
C SER A 210 3.23 2.93 -18.65
N MET A 211 1.97 2.65 -18.27
CA MET A 211 1.15 1.62 -18.90
C MET A 211 -0.05 2.21 -19.64
N SER A 212 -0.27 1.75 -20.90
CA SER A 212 -1.46 2.15 -21.65
C SER A 212 -2.75 1.65 -20.99
N ARG A 213 -3.85 2.41 -21.20
CA ARG A 213 -5.19 2.04 -20.70
C ARG A 213 -5.59 0.61 -21.13
N GLN A 214 -5.28 0.24 -22.36
CA GLN A 214 -5.61 -1.09 -22.90
C GLN A 214 -4.86 -2.21 -22.19
N ASN A 215 -3.56 -2.04 -21.92
CA ASN A 215 -2.77 -3.03 -21.20
C ASN A 215 -3.24 -3.17 -19.74
N ARG A 216 -3.58 -2.05 -19.10
CA ARG A 216 -4.17 -2.06 -17.76
C ARG A 216 -5.49 -2.83 -17.72
N GLN A 217 -6.35 -2.64 -18.72
CA GLN A 217 -7.63 -3.36 -18.80
C GLN A 217 -7.40 -4.87 -18.98
N ARG A 218 -6.45 -5.29 -19.80
CA ARG A 218 -6.08 -6.72 -19.94
C ARG A 218 -5.59 -7.33 -18.61
N LEU A 219 -4.82 -6.60 -17.83
CA LEU A 219 -4.39 -7.06 -16.51
C LEU A 219 -5.56 -7.22 -15.54
N LEU A 220 -6.47 -6.24 -15.50
CA LEU A 220 -7.68 -6.33 -14.68
C LEU A 220 -8.55 -7.52 -15.09
N GLU A 221 -8.73 -7.76 -16.37
CA GLU A 221 -9.45 -8.95 -16.88
C GLU A 221 -8.79 -10.26 -16.43
N LYS A 222 -7.45 -10.33 -16.48
CA LYS A 222 -6.70 -11.50 -15.96
C LYS A 222 -6.95 -11.70 -14.46
N ILE A 223 -6.93 -10.62 -13.67
CA ILE A 223 -7.20 -10.69 -12.23
C ILE A 223 -8.64 -11.14 -11.98
N PHE A 224 -9.63 -10.56 -12.66
CA PHE A 224 -11.02 -10.98 -12.50
C PHE A 224 -11.23 -12.46 -12.86
N ASN A 225 -10.66 -12.94 -13.95
CA ASN A 225 -10.78 -14.34 -14.36
C ASN A 225 -10.13 -15.27 -13.32
N LYS A 226 -8.94 -14.95 -12.82
CA LYS A 226 -8.29 -15.67 -11.71
C LYS A 226 -9.22 -15.79 -10.50
N HIS A 227 -9.88 -14.70 -10.11
CA HIS A 227 -10.77 -14.70 -8.95
C HIS A 227 -12.15 -15.31 -9.22
N LEU A 228 -12.65 -15.30 -10.47
CA LEU A 228 -13.87 -16.02 -10.86
C LEU A 228 -13.68 -17.53 -10.70
N GLU A 229 -12.57 -18.10 -11.20
CA GLU A 229 -12.25 -19.54 -11.02
C GLU A 229 -12.15 -19.96 -9.55
N LEU A 230 -11.93 -18.99 -8.63
CA LEU A 230 -11.88 -19.23 -7.19
C LEU A 230 -13.24 -19.10 -6.50
N LEU A 231 -14.26 -18.54 -7.16
CA LEU A 231 -15.65 -18.54 -6.66
C LEU A 231 -16.34 -19.88 -6.88
N ASP A 232 -15.95 -20.61 -7.93
CA ASP A 232 -16.57 -21.89 -8.33
C ASP A 232 -15.98 -23.10 -7.58
N LYS A 233 -15.01 -22.88 -6.68
CA LYS A 233 -14.34 -23.89 -5.82
C LYS A 233 -14.70 -23.71 -4.36
#